data_8539efff140d6083876783578c2ba248
#
_entry.id   8539efff140d6083876783578c2ba248
#
_cell.length_a   1.000
_cell.length_b   1.000
_cell.length_c   1.000
_cell.angle_alpha   90.00
_cell.angle_beta   90.00
_cell.angle_gamma   90.00
#
_symmetry.space_group_name_H-M   'P 1'
#
loop_
_entity.id
_entity.type
_entity.pdbx_description
1 polymer ?
#
loop_
_entity_poly.entity_id
_entity_poly.type
_entity_poly.pdbx_seq_one_letter_code
_entity_poly.pdbx_strand_id
1 'polypeptide(L)'
;AAVGTGTVGEGKCNISIGTSGTIFISSDRFLADEKHALHAFANADGGYHLMGCILSAASCNKWWMDDILQTGEYVREQSCIEALGRNQVFFLPYLMGERSPLNDPFARGTFLGMTMGTTRADMTQAVLEGVAFAFRDCLEVARALGLSVERTKVCGGGAKSLLWLKKIG
;
A
#
# COMPACT_ATOMS: atom_id res chain seq x y z
N ALA A 1 10.88 -2.24 -12.34
CA ALA A 1 11.08 -2.45 -10.88
C ALA A 1 11.45 -3.91 -10.60
N ALA A 2 10.68 -4.92 -11.06
CA ALA A 2 10.85 -6.34 -10.70
C ALA A 2 12.28 -6.88 -10.96
N VAL A 3 12.82 -6.72 -12.15
CA VAL A 3 14.21 -7.14 -12.49
C VAL A 3 15.23 -6.43 -11.61
N GLY A 4 15.15 -5.09 -11.49
CA GLY A 4 16.09 -4.30 -10.69
C GLY A 4 16.06 -4.59 -9.19
N THR A 5 14.95 -5.13 -8.67
CA THR A 5 14.82 -5.58 -7.28
C THR A 5 15.05 -7.09 -7.12
N GLY A 6 15.29 -7.82 -8.22
CA GLY A 6 15.42 -9.28 -8.23
C GLY A 6 14.13 -9.99 -7.80
N THR A 7 12.98 -9.37 -8.09
CA THR A 7 11.65 -9.93 -7.82
C THR A 7 11.16 -10.69 -9.06
N VAL A 8 11.84 -11.76 -9.39
CA VAL A 8 11.51 -12.72 -10.46
C VAL A 8 11.58 -14.14 -9.88
N GLY A 9 10.68 -15.01 -10.32
CA GLY A 9 10.47 -16.35 -9.75
C GLY A 9 9.44 -16.37 -8.62
N GLU A 10 8.81 -17.52 -8.41
CA GLU A 10 7.72 -17.76 -7.48
C GLU A 10 8.08 -17.34 -6.04
N GLY A 11 7.08 -16.92 -5.26
CA GLY A 11 7.23 -16.52 -3.87
C GLY A 11 7.84 -15.13 -3.64
N LYS A 12 8.19 -14.40 -4.70
CA LYS A 12 8.80 -13.07 -4.58
C LYS A 12 7.79 -11.97 -4.86
N CYS A 13 7.88 -10.92 -4.05
CA CYS A 13 7.00 -9.76 -4.12
C CYS A 13 7.81 -8.47 -4.13
N ASN A 14 7.31 -7.47 -4.85
CA ASN A 14 7.79 -6.09 -4.78
C ASN A 14 6.62 -5.16 -4.49
N ILE A 15 6.79 -4.29 -3.51
CA ILE A 15 5.88 -3.19 -3.21
C ILE A 15 6.58 -1.89 -3.57
N SER A 16 5.99 -1.11 -4.47
CA SER A 16 6.49 0.23 -4.82
C SER A 16 5.55 1.30 -4.24
N ILE A 17 6.10 2.15 -3.36
CA ILE A 17 5.37 3.24 -2.70
C ILE A 17 5.79 4.55 -3.37
N GLY A 18 5.21 4.81 -4.54
CA GLY A 18 5.30 6.07 -5.26
C GLY A 18 4.09 6.95 -5.01
N THR A 19 3.81 7.94 -5.85
CA THR A 19 2.56 8.71 -5.87
C THR A 19 1.36 7.77 -5.80
N SER A 20 1.27 6.82 -6.73
CA SER A 20 0.47 5.60 -6.64
C SER A 20 1.30 4.46 -6.05
N GLY A 21 0.63 3.39 -5.65
CA GLY A 21 1.27 2.18 -5.14
C GLY A 21 1.08 1.00 -6.09
N THR A 22 2.09 0.15 -6.18
CA THR A 22 1.93 -1.14 -6.87
C THR A 22 2.45 -2.27 -6.01
N ILE A 23 1.70 -3.37 -5.99
CA ILE A 23 2.18 -4.64 -5.48
C ILE A 23 2.33 -5.59 -6.66
N PHE A 24 3.52 -6.16 -6.81
CA PHE A 24 3.91 -7.08 -7.87
C PHE A 24 4.24 -8.42 -7.22
N ILE A 25 3.54 -9.49 -7.60
CA ILE A 25 3.70 -10.82 -7.02
C ILE A 25 4.02 -11.79 -8.16
N SER A 26 5.24 -12.31 -8.18
CA SER A 26 5.73 -13.22 -9.21
C SER A 26 5.12 -14.61 -9.07
N SER A 27 4.84 -15.26 -10.21
CA SER A 27 4.25 -16.59 -10.29
C SER A 27 4.80 -17.35 -11.49
N ASP A 28 5.05 -18.63 -11.32
CA ASP A 28 5.49 -19.52 -12.39
C ASP A 28 4.31 -20.01 -13.28
N ARG A 29 3.08 -19.76 -12.83
CA ARG A 29 1.85 -20.13 -13.54
C ARG A 29 0.97 -18.92 -13.82
N PHE A 30 0.24 -18.94 -14.92
CA PHE A 30 -0.78 -17.95 -15.21
C PHE A 30 -1.95 -18.10 -14.22
N LEU A 31 -2.31 -17.00 -13.58
CA LEU A 31 -3.45 -16.89 -12.69
C LEU A 31 -4.32 -15.72 -13.14
N ALA A 32 -5.60 -15.97 -13.32
CA ALA A 32 -6.59 -14.95 -13.58
C ALA A 32 -7.47 -14.75 -12.34
N ASP A 33 -7.60 -13.50 -11.92
CA ASP A 33 -8.57 -13.13 -10.89
C ASP A 33 -9.93 -12.85 -11.55
N GLU A 34 -10.90 -13.72 -11.33
CA GLU A 34 -12.25 -13.59 -11.90
C GLU A 34 -12.97 -12.32 -11.46
N LYS A 35 -12.60 -11.77 -10.30
CA LYS A 35 -13.15 -10.51 -9.77
C LYS A 35 -12.45 -9.26 -10.32
N HIS A 36 -11.42 -9.45 -11.15
CA HIS A 36 -10.60 -8.37 -11.72
C HIS A 36 -9.98 -7.40 -10.70
N ALA A 37 -9.80 -7.85 -9.46
CA ALA A 37 -9.18 -7.06 -8.40
C ALA A 37 -7.66 -6.91 -8.63
N LEU A 38 -7.01 -7.95 -9.19
CA LEU A 38 -5.62 -7.95 -9.60
C LEU A 38 -5.48 -8.21 -11.10
N HIS A 39 -4.42 -7.66 -11.69
CA HIS A 39 -4.12 -7.80 -13.12
C HIS A 39 -3.01 -8.83 -13.33
N ALA A 40 -3.19 -9.74 -14.29
CA ALA A 40 -2.18 -10.73 -14.69
C ALA A 40 -1.37 -10.24 -15.88
N PHE A 41 -0.05 -10.40 -15.83
CA PHE A 41 0.89 -10.04 -16.89
C PHE A 41 1.95 -11.12 -17.05
N ALA A 42 2.60 -11.13 -18.24
CA ALA A 42 3.84 -11.86 -18.45
C ALA A 42 4.98 -11.19 -17.67
N ASN A 43 5.91 -12.01 -17.16
CA ASN A 43 7.09 -11.56 -16.45
C ASN A 43 8.35 -11.62 -17.34
N ALA A 44 9.40 -10.91 -16.95
CA ALA A 44 10.63 -10.80 -17.72
C ALA A 44 11.45 -12.12 -17.78
N ASP A 45 11.18 -13.07 -16.91
CA ASP A 45 11.81 -14.40 -16.85
C ASP A 45 11.04 -15.48 -17.63
N GLY A 46 9.97 -15.09 -18.34
CA GLY A 46 9.12 -16.01 -19.08
C GLY A 46 7.94 -16.58 -18.26
N GLY A 47 7.90 -16.31 -16.96
CA GLY A 47 6.75 -16.60 -16.08
C GLY A 47 5.69 -15.51 -16.13
N TYR A 48 4.95 -15.38 -15.03
CA TYR A 48 3.83 -14.45 -14.88
C TYR A 48 3.94 -13.64 -13.58
N HIS A 49 3.10 -12.63 -13.45
CA HIS A 49 2.89 -11.96 -12.19
C HIS A 49 1.45 -11.43 -12.06
N LEU A 50 0.98 -11.37 -10.83
CA LEU A 50 -0.19 -10.56 -10.48
C LEU A 50 0.27 -9.19 -10.00
N MET A 51 -0.47 -8.16 -10.41
CA MET A 51 -0.22 -6.78 -10.03
C MET A 51 -1.47 -6.12 -9.47
N GLY A 52 -1.38 -5.59 -8.26
CA GLY A 52 -2.32 -4.62 -7.70
C GLY A 52 -1.82 -3.20 -7.92
N CYS A 53 -2.72 -2.30 -8.26
CA CYS A 53 -2.44 -0.87 -8.42
C CYS A 53 -3.34 -0.06 -7.50
N ILE A 54 -2.74 0.60 -6.51
CA ILE A 54 -3.39 1.51 -5.56
C ILE A 54 -3.22 2.92 -6.08
N LEU A 55 -4.31 3.65 -6.32
CA LEU A 55 -4.25 4.95 -6.98
C LEU A 55 -3.61 6.03 -6.12
N SER A 56 -3.78 5.95 -4.81
CA SER A 56 -3.24 6.92 -3.85
C SER A 56 -2.39 6.22 -2.79
N ALA A 57 -1.06 6.29 -2.91
CA ALA A 57 -0.12 5.71 -1.94
C ALA A 57 0.69 6.81 -1.23
N ALA A 58 1.92 7.13 -1.66
CA ALA A 58 2.66 8.23 -1.06
C ALA A 58 1.98 9.59 -1.26
N SER A 59 1.11 9.71 -2.26
CA SER A 59 0.26 10.89 -2.45
C SER A 59 -0.70 11.12 -1.28
N CYS A 60 -1.18 10.09 -0.58
CA CYS A 60 -1.98 10.26 0.63
C CYS A 60 -1.19 10.95 1.73
N ASN A 61 0.03 10.49 1.99
CA ASN A 61 0.89 11.12 2.99
C ASN A 61 1.28 12.55 2.56
N LYS A 62 1.58 12.76 1.26
CA LYS A 62 1.86 14.08 0.74
C LYS A 62 0.67 15.02 0.92
N TRP A 63 -0.52 14.63 0.49
CA TRP A 63 -1.75 15.39 0.69
C TRP A 63 -2.00 15.71 2.17
N TRP A 64 -1.84 14.73 3.04
CA TRP A 64 -2.01 14.92 4.48
C TRP A 64 -1.04 15.95 5.04
N MET A 65 0.24 15.84 4.68
CA MET A 65 1.29 16.73 5.18
C MET A 65 1.21 18.14 4.59
N ASP A 66 1.13 18.23 3.26
CA ASP A 66 1.27 19.51 2.55
C ASP A 66 -0.06 20.30 2.55
N ASP A 67 -1.19 19.64 2.29
CA ASP A 67 -2.48 20.31 2.08
C ASP A 67 -3.29 20.42 3.39
N ILE A 68 -3.28 19.39 4.22
CA ILE A 68 -4.08 19.38 5.46
C ILE A 68 -3.29 19.92 6.64
N LEU A 69 -2.10 19.41 6.91
CA LEU A 69 -1.27 19.87 8.03
C LEU A 69 -0.45 21.11 7.71
N GLN A 70 -0.28 21.42 6.43
CA GLN A 70 0.49 22.56 5.90
C GLN A 70 1.91 22.62 6.47
N THR A 71 2.60 21.47 6.46
CA THR A 71 3.96 21.34 6.99
C THR A 71 4.83 20.46 6.10
N GLY A 72 6.10 20.82 5.95
CA GLY A 72 7.13 19.99 5.31
C GLY A 72 7.89 19.06 6.28
N GLU A 73 7.54 19.09 7.57
CA GLU A 73 8.27 18.41 8.66
C GLU A 73 7.86 16.93 8.80
N TYR A 74 7.93 16.15 7.72
CA TYR A 74 7.50 14.75 7.66
C TYR A 74 8.09 13.88 8.78
N VAL A 75 9.38 14.00 9.04
CA VAL A 75 10.07 13.21 10.06
C VAL A 75 9.56 13.57 11.46
N ARG A 76 9.37 14.86 11.72
CA ARG A 76 8.85 15.35 13.00
C ARG A 76 7.44 14.85 13.26
N GLU A 77 6.53 14.96 12.30
CA GLU A 77 5.15 14.49 12.42
C GLU A 77 5.10 12.98 12.68
N GLN A 78 5.91 12.22 11.97
CA GLN A 78 5.98 10.76 12.16
C GLN A 78 6.64 10.37 13.49
N SER A 79 7.54 11.20 14.04
CA SER A 79 8.16 10.93 15.35
C SER A 79 7.20 11.10 16.53
N CYS A 80 6.08 11.79 16.33
CA CYS A 80 5.02 11.91 17.34
C CYS A 80 4.14 10.65 17.45
N ILE A 81 4.34 9.65 16.59
CA ILE A 81 3.62 8.38 16.65
C ILE A 81 4.29 7.46 17.67
N GLU A 82 3.69 7.33 18.85
CA GLU A 82 4.30 6.63 19.99
C GLU A 82 4.19 5.10 19.90
N ALA A 83 3.05 4.59 19.41
CA ALA A 83 2.78 3.15 19.46
C ALA A 83 2.13 2.65 18.18
N LEU A 84 2.86 1.77 17.47
CA LEU A 84 2.33 1.08 16.29
C LEU A 84 1.28 0.04 16.69
N GLY A 85 0.18 -0.04 15.92
CA GLY A 85 -0.87 -1.05 16.12
C GLY A 85 -1.86 -0.78 17.24
N ARG A 86 -1.82 0.41 17.85
CA ARG A 86 -2.79 0.84 18.89
C ARG A 86 -3.74 1.93 18.42
N ASN A 87 -3.65 2.32 17.17
CA ASN A 87 -4.51 3.35 16.62
C ASN A 87 -5.97 2.88 16.53
N GLN A 88 -6.90 3.72 16.97
CA GLN A 88 -8.35 3.49 16.87
C GLN A 88 -8.95 4.20 15.65
N VAL A 89 -8.15 5.04 14.99
CA VAL A 89 -8.54 5.77 13.78
C VAL A 89 -8.06 5.01 12.56
N PHE A 90 -8.93 4.80 11.60
CA PHE A 90 -8.64 4.19 10.32
C PHE A 90 -8.78 5.22 9.20
N PHE A 91 -7.99 5.08 8.16
CA PHE A 91 -8.09 5.90 6.96
C PHE A 91 -8.24 5.01 5.73
N LEU A 92 -9.27 5.29 4.95
CA LEU A 92 -9.45 4.70 3.62
C LEU A 92 -8.72 5.60 2.60
N PRO A 93 -7.67 5.12 1.91
CA PRO A 93 -6.78 5.97 1.11
C PRO A 93 -7.31 6.31 -0.29
N TYR A 94 -8.61 6.27 -0.51
CA TYR A 94 -9.25 6.32 -1.83
C TYR A 94 -9.48 7.76 -2.32
N LEU A 95 -8.47 8.63 -2.22
CA LEU A 95 -8.58 10.05 -2.57
C LEU A 95 -8.90 10.29 -4.06
N MET A 96 -8.54 9.34 -4.93
CA MET A 96 -8.77 9.42 -6.37
C MET A 96 -9.65 8.26 -6.90
N GLY A 97 -10.53 7.70 -6.07
CA GLY A 97 -11.12 6.41 -6.32
C GLY A 97 -10.10 5.29 -6.02
N GLU A 98 -10.45 4.04 -6.34
CA GLU A 98 -9.52 2.94 -6.17
C GLU A 98 -9.63 1.92 -7.30
N ARG A 99 -8.47 1.41 -7.73
CA ARG A 99 -8.39 0.36 -8.74
C ARG A 99 -8.32 -1.01 -8.09
N SER A 100 -7.24 -1.32 -7.41
CA SER A 100 -7.05 -2.62 -6.76
C SER A 100 -7.18 -2.52 -5.24
N PRO A 101 -7.91 -3.44 -4.59
CA PRO A 101 -8.68 -4.53 -5.18
C PRO A 101 -10.16 -4.17 -5.49
N LEU A 102 -10.60 -2.94 -5.21
CA LEU A 102 -12.02 -2.56 -5.20
C LEU A 102 -12.61 -2.34 -6.60
N ASN A 103 -11.79 -1.85 -7.54
CA ASN A 103 -12.20 -1.45 -8.88
C ASN A 103 -13.40 -0.46 -8.85
N ASP A 104 -13.34 0.52 -7.93
CA ASP A 104 -14.38 1.53 -7.73
C ASP A 104 -13.81 2.95 -7.93
N PRO A 105 -14.11 3.60 -9.08
CA PRO A 105 -13.65 4.96 -9.34
C PRO A 105 -14.36 6.01 -8.48
N PHE A 106 -15.46 5.64 -7.80
CA PHE A 106 -16.24 6.53 -6.94
C PHE A 106 -15.89 6.39 -5.45
N ALA A 107 -15.03 5.44 -5.07
CA ALA A 107 -14.52 5.35 -3.71
C ALA A 107 -13.88 6.68 -3.28
N ARG A 108 -13.99 7.03 -1.99
CA ARG A 108 -13.46 8.30 -1.45
C ARG A 108 -12.67 8.06 -0.18
N GLY A 109 -11.68 8.93 0.03
CA GLY A 109 -10.92 8.97 1.27
C GLY A 109 -11.81 9.25 2.47
N THR A 110 -11.63 8.50 3.55
CA THR A 110 -12.49 8.59 4.73
C THR A 110 -11.69 8.28 5.99
N PHE A 111 -11.86 9.09 7.04
CA PHE A 111 -11.42 8.74 8.38
C PHE A 111 -12.58 8.10 9.15
N LEU A 112 -12.31 7.02 9.87
CA LEU A 112 -13.26 6.28 10.71
C LEU A 112 -12.71 6.13 12.12
N GLY A 113 -13.60 6.09 13.13
CA GLY A 113 -13.24 5.82 14.52
C GLY A 113 -12.72 7.03 15.30
N MET A 114 -12.86 8.25 14.77
CA MET A 114 -12.47 9.46 15.49
C MET A 114 -13.32 9.72 16.74
N THR A 115 -12.69 10.20 17.80
CA THR A 115 -13.30 10.63 19.04
C THR A 115 -12.79 12.03 19.43
N MET A 116 -13.32 12.59 20.51
CA MET A 116 -12.80 13.85 21.07
C MET A 116 -11.33 13.78 21.51
N GLY A 117 -10.83 12.58 21.78
CA GLY A 117 -9.43 12.33 22.15
C GLY A 117 -8.50 12.05 20.98
N THR A 118 -9.01 12.00 19.75
CA THR A 118 -8.19 11.73 18.57
C THR A 118 -7.18 12.86 18.35
N THR A 119 -5.92 12.51 18.29
CA THR A 119 -4.81 13.44 18.11
C THR A 119 -4.39 13.56 16.65
N ARG A 120 -3.60 14.60 16.34
CA ARG A 120 -2.94 14.78 15.05
C ARG A 120 -2.03 13.61 14.71
N ALA A 121 -1.33 13.05 15.71
CA ALA A 121 -0.47 11.88 15.54
C ALA A 121 -1.26 10.62 15.17
N ASP A 122 -2.43 10.41 15.78
CA ASP A 122 -3.33 9.29 15.43
C ASP A 122 -3.79 9.39 13.98
N MET A 123 -4.16 10.57 13.51
CA MET A 123 -4.58 10.79 12.14
C MET A 123 -3.41 10.60 11.15
N THR A 124 -2.21 11.09 11.49
CA THR A 124 -1.00 10.89 10.68
C THR A 124 -0.68 9.39 10.58
N GLN A 125 -0.78 8.66 11.68
CA GLN A 125 -0.61 7.21 11.71
C GLN A 125 -1.66 6.51 10.84
N ALA A 126 -2.93 6.90 10.95
CA ALA A 126 -4.02 6.32 10.17
C ALA A 126 -3.77 6.45 8.66
N VAL A 127 -3.25 7.59 8.19
CA VAL A 127 -2.91 7.79 6.76
C VAL A 127 -1.85 6.80 6.30
N LEU A 128 -0.80 6.57 7.07
CA LEU A 128 0.27 5.62 6.74
C LEU A 128 -0.25 4.17 6.78
N GLU A 129 -1.04 3.82 7.79
CA GLU A 129 -1.64 2.50 7.95
C GLU A 129 -2.66 2.19 6.87
N GLY A 130 -3.51 3.15 6.49
CA GLY A 130 -4.52 2.97 5.45
C GLY A 130 -3.91 2.53 4.12
N VAL A 131 -2.79 3.13 3.72
CA VAL A 131 -2.05 2.69 2.52
C VAL A 131 -1.46 1.29 2.70
N ALA A 132 -0.95 0.96 3.90
CA ALA A 132 -0.43 -0.39 4.18
C ALA A 132 -1.56 -1.44 4.12
N PHE A 133 -2.74 -1.14 4.64
CA PHE A 133 -3.92 -2.01 4.56
C PHE A 133 -4.38 -2.21 3.11
N ALA A 134 -4.38 -1.18 2.28
CA ALA A 134 -4.72 -1.32 0.86
C ALA A 134 -3.75 -2.27 0.12
N PHE A 135 -2.45 -2.25 0.44
CA PHE A 135 -1.51 -3.27 -0.06
C PHE A 135 -1.82 -4.66 0.51
N ARG A 136 -2.20 -4.74 1.78
CA ARG A 136 -2.59 -6.01 2.42
C ARG A 136 -3.81 -6.62 1.75
N ASP A 137 -4.82 -5.83 1.41
CA ASP A 137 -6.02 -6.30 0.70
C ASP A 137 -5.65 -6.92 -0.65
N CYS A 138 -4.76 -6.29 -1.42
CA CYS A 138 -4.24 -6.88 -2.66
C CYS A 138 -3.49 -8.20 -2.42
N LEU A 139 -2.72 -8.29 -1.34
CA LEU A 139 -2.00 -9.51 -0.98
C LEU A 139 -2.96 -10.64 -0.59
N GLU A 140 -4.04 -10.34 0.13
CA GLU A 140 -5.06 -11.35 0.49
C GLU A 140 -5.77 -11.90 -0.75
N VAL A 141 -6.06 -11.06 -1.76
CA VAL A 141 -6.58 -11.55 -3.05
C VAL A 141 -5.61 -12.53 -3.69
N ALA A 142 -4.31 -12.20 -3.75
CA ALA A 142 -3.30 -13.09 -4.31
C ALA A 142 -3.18 -14.41 -3.53
N ARG A 143 -3.27 -14.36 -2.20
CA ARG A 143 -3.29 -15.54 -1.33
C ARG A 143 -4.50 -16.43 -1.59
N ALA A 144 -5.68 -15.83 -1.78
CA ALA A 144 -6.89 -16.56 -2.11
C ALA A 144 -6.80 -17.27 -3.46
N LEU A 145 -5.97 -16.76 -4.39
CA LEU A 145 -5.64 -17.41 -5.67
C LEU A 145 -4.53 -18.48 -5.54
N GLY A 146 -4.07 -18.75 -4.33
CA GLY A 146 -3.07 -19.78 -4.03
C GLY A 146 -1.61 -19.34 -4.21
N LEU A 147 -1.34 -18.04 -4.25
CA LEU A 147 0.03 -17.52 -4.20
C LEU A 147 0.52 -17.37 -2.77
N SER A 148 1.73 -17.84 -2.54
CA SER A 148 2.48 -17.62 -1.31
C SER A 148 3.55 -16.56 -1.56
N VAL A 149 3.69 -15.61 -0.64
CA VAL A 149 4.77 -14.61 -0.67
C VAL A 149 5.74 -14.91 0.45
N GLU A 150 6.95 -15.30 0.08
CA GLU A 150 8.03 -15.65 1.00
C GLU A 150 8.93 -14.45 1.29
N ARG A 151 9.11 -13.59 0.28
CA ARG A 151 10.01 -12.44 0.38
C ARG A 151 9.43 -11.23 -0.33
N THR A 152 9.37 -10.11 0.37
CA THR A 152 8.95 -8.83 -0.18
C THR A 152 10.10 -7.83 -0.18
N LYS A 153 10.24 -7.09 -1.28
CA LYS A 153 11.10 -5.91 -1.35
C LYS A 153 10.24 -4.67 -1.51
N VAL A 154 10.61 -3.60 -0.81
CA VAL A 154 9.90 -2.33 -0.88
C VAL A 154 10.79 -1.30 -1.55
N CYS A 155 10.23 -0.51 -2.47
CA CYS A 155 10.92 0.56 -3.17
C CYS A 155 10.01 1.80 -3.33
N GLY A 156 10.53 2.85 -3.97
CA GLY A 156 9.84 4.12 -4.13
C GLY A 156 10.12 5.13 -3.03
N GLY A 157 9.56 6.32 -3.15
CA GLY A 157 9.79 7.43 -2.20
C GLY A 157 9.34 7.13 -0.78
N GLY A 158 8.22 6.41 -0.61
CA GLY A 158 7.70 6.00 0.69
C GLY A 158 8.60 5.01 1.43
N ALA A 159 9.44 4.25 0.73
CA ALA A 159 10.40 3.33 1.34
C ALA A 159 11.51 4.03 2.15
N LYS A 160 11.65 5.36 2.04
CA LYS A 160 12.56 6.16 2.88
C LYS A 160 12.07 6.30 4.32
N SER A 161 10.77 6.11 4.59
CA SER A 161 10.22 6.14 5.94
C SER A 161 10.37 4.76 6.60
N LEU A 162 11.27 4.65 7.58
CA LEU A 162 11.43 3.43 8.37
C LEU A 162 10.16 3.08 9.14
N LEU A 163 9.40 4.10 9.58
CA LEU A 163 8.11 3.89 10.24
C LEU A 163 7.13 3.20 9.30
N TRP A 164 7.03 3.67 8.06
CA TRP A 164 6.13 3.10 7.07
C TRP A 164 6.52 1.67 6.68
N LEU A 165 7.82 1.40 6.55
CA LEU A 165 8.30 0.04 6.32
C LEU A 165 7.88 -0.93 7.43
N LYS A 166 7.91 -0.50 8.70
CA LYS A 166 7.43 -1.29 9.85
C LYS A 166 5.91 -1.54 9.84
N LYS A 167 5.14 -0.72 9.12
CA LYS A 167 3.69 -0.88 8.97
C LYS A 167 3.33 -1.85 7.84
N ILE A 168 4.19 -1.97 6.84
CA ILE A 168 3.98 -2.83 5.66
C ILE A 168 4.49 -4.25 5.91
N GLY A 169 5.51 -4.43 6.73
CA GLY A 169 6.06 -5.73 7.14
C GLY A 169 5.31 -6.32 8.30
#